data_1ffdc9104ad85e91d21961ffff889a26
#
_entry.id   1ffdc9104ad85e91d21961ffff889a26
#
_cell.length_a   1.000
_cell.length_b   1.000
_cell.length_c   1.000
_cell.angle_alpha   90.00
_cell.angle_beta   90.00
_cell.angle_gamma   90.00
#
_symmetry.space_group_name_H-M   'P 1'
#
loop_
_entity.id
_entity.type
_entity.pdbx_description
1 polymer ?
#
loop_
_entity_poly.entity_id
_entity_poly.type
_entity_poly.pdbx_seq_one_letter_code
_entity_poly.pdbx_strand_id
1 'polypeptide(L)'
;IQIADKIFKLNLLPSGIVRGKKCIIGNGVVLDPWALDEEIQKLFNQGIKVNSNNLMIAENICLILPLHKIIDEINEIARGSEIIGTTKKGIGPAYEDKVGRRSIRLCDLEDDNFLRKKISNLISFHSLRLNHFGKKISELELFQQLKEINDKIKLYSNPTWKILNEIGQKNETILFEGAQGALLDIDFGTYPYVTSSNTSSGQIFAGSGFGIRTDHKIFGITKAYTTRVGSGPFPTELKNY
;
A
#
# COMPACT_ATOMS: atom_id res chain seq x y z
N ILE A 1 4.25 -10.40 -14.00
CA ILE A 1 5.63 -10.70 -14.43
C ILE A 1 5.64 -12.09 -15.02
N GLN A 2 6.21 -12.24 -16.22
CA GLN A 2 6.41 -13.55 -16.83
C GLN A 2 7.89 -13.91 -16.76
N ILE A 3 8.18 -15.12 -16.28
CA ILE A 3 9.54 -15.69 -16.26
C ILE A 3 9.44 -17.10 -16.80
N ALA A 4 10.02 -17.33 -17.98
CA ALA A 4 9.80 -18.53 -18.78
C ALA A 4 8.29 -18.79 -18.95
N ASP A 5 7.81 -19.96 -18.57
CA ASP A 5 6.40 -20.37 -18.70
C ASP A 5 5.53 -19.98 -17.48
N LYS A 6 6.11 -19.35 -16.45
CA LYS A 6 5.40 -18.96 -15.24
C LYS A 6 4.99 -17.49 -15.26
N ILE A 7 3.74 -17.22 -14.88
CA ILE A 7 3.19 -15.86 -14.73
C ILE A 7 2.98 -15.59 -13.24
N PHE A 8 3.61 -14.51 -12.74
CA PHE A 8 3.47 -14.03 -11.37
C PHE A 8 2.64 -12.75 -11.37
N LYS A 9 1.56 -12.73 -10.59
CA LYS A 9 0.71 -11.55 -10.40
C LYS A 9 0.99 -10.97 -9.02
N LEU A 10 1.74 -9.86 -8.99
CA LEU A 10 2.10 -9.16 -7.76
C LEU A 10 1.27 -7.88 -7.62
N ASN A 11 0.94 -7.53 -6.39
CA ASN A 11 0.22 -6.31 -6.03
C ASN A 11 0.97 -5.51 -4.96
N LEU A 12 1.51 -6.17 -3.95
CA LEU A 12 2.15 -5.58 -2.77
C LEU A 12 3.65 -5.86 -2.74
N LEU A 13 4.04 -7.06 -3.14
CA LEU A 13 5.44 -7.47 -3.12
C LEU A 13 6.21 -6.81 -4.27
N PRO A 14 7.40 -6.23 -3.99
CA PRO A 14 8.27 -5.72 -5.04
C PRO A 14 8.64 -6.79 -6.07
N SER A 15 8.73 -6.39 -7.34
CA SER A 15 8.93 -7.30 -8.47
C SER A 15 10.22 -8.12 -8.38
N GLY A 16 11.23 -7.63 -7.69
CA GLY A 16 12.50 -8.31 -7.47
C GLY A 16 12.40 -9.63 -6.69
N ILE A 17 11.29 -9.83 -5.93
CA ILE A 17 11.12 -11.02 -5.07
C ILE A 17 11.10 -12.33 -5.89
N VAL A 18 10.50 -12.32 -7.08
CA VAL A 18 10.44 -13.50 -7.96
C VAL A 18 11.78 -13.85 -8.61
N ARG A 19 12.76 -12.96 -8.45
CA ARG A 19 14.15 -13.17 -8.90
C ARG A 19 15.10 -13.37 -7.71
N GLY A 20 14.57 -13.64 -6.52
CA GLY A 20 15.35 -13.86 -5.31
C GLY A 20 16.12 -12.63 -4.80
N LYS A 21 15.74 -11.43 -5.24
CA LYS A 21 16.36 -10.19 -4.75
C LYS A 21 15.86 -9.85 -3.35
N LYS A 22 16.70 -9.15 -2.58
CA LYS A 22 16.24 -8.52 -1.34
C LYS A 22 15.26 -7.41 -1.67
N CYS A 23 14.10 -7.42 -1.05
CA CYS A 23 13.01 -6.50 -1.29
C CYS A 23 12.64 -5.75 -0.01
N ILE A 24 12.26 -4.49 -0.16
CA ILE A 24 11.83 -3.63 0.94
C ILE A 24 10.48 -3.01 0.56
N ILE A 25 9.50 -3.09 1.45
CA ILE A 25 8.28 -2.29 1.37
C ILE A 25 8.45 -1.09 2.30
N GLY A 26 8.54 0.11 1.72
CA GLY A 26 8.79 1.35 2.44
C GLY A 26 7.55 1.93 3.14
N ASN A 27 7.75 2.89 4.03
CA ASN A 27 6.68 3.55 4.80
C ASN A 27 5.78 4.49 3.98
N GLY A 28 6.15 4.76 2.73
CA GLY A 28 5.37 5.64 1.83
C GLY A 28 4.05 5.03 1.39
N VAL A 29 3.96 3.72 1.29
CA VAL A 29 2.73 3.00 0.94
C VAL A 29 1.87 2.74 2.17
N VAL A 30 0.62 2.33 1.95
CA VAL A 30 -0.25 1.73 2.97
C VAL A 30 -0.36 0.24 2.67
N LEU A 31 -0.32 -0.61 3.69
CA LEU A 31 -0.18 -2.05 3.56
C LEU A 31 -1.41 -2.78 4.08
N ASP A 32 -2.04 -3.58 3.24
CA ASP A 32 -3.03 -4.57 3.66
C ASP A 32 -2.29 -5.85 4.10
N PRO A 33 -2.21 -6.13 5.42
CA PRO A 33 -1.40 -7.23 5.90
C PRO A 33 -1.99 -8.61 5.55
N TRP A 34 -3.30 -8.73 5.43
CA TRP A 34 -3.96 -9.98 5.02
C TRP A 34 -3.72 -10.25 3.54
N ALA A 35 -3.86 -9.23 2.69
CA ALA A 35 -3.57 -9.37 1.26
C ALA A 35 -2.09 -9.70 1.01
N LEU A 36 -1.18 -9.18 1.84
CA LEU A 36 0.24 -9.53 1.79
C LEU A 36 0.47 -11.01 2.13
N ASP A 37 -0.12 -11.51 3.22
CA ASP A 37 -0.02 -12.93 3.60
C ASP A 37 -0.54 -13.84 2.47
N GLU A 38 -1.71 -13.51 1.90
CA GLU A 38 -2.24 -14.24 0.76
C GLU A 38 -1.30 -14.24 -0.46
N GLU A 39 -0.67 -13.09 -0.75
CA GLU A 39 0.26 -12.97 -1.88
C GLU A 39 1.52 -13.80 -1.64
N ILE A 40 2.04 -13.81 -0.41
CA ILE A 40 3.18 -14.65 0.00
C ILE A 40 2.83 -16.13 -0.17
N GLN A 41 1.64 -16.58 0.26
CA GLN A 41 1.20 -17.97 0.10
C GLN A 41 1.04 -18.35 -1.37
N LYS A 42 0.50 -17.46 -2.21
CA LYS A 42 0.41 -17.68 -3.67
C LYS A 42 1.79 -17.87 -4.30
N LEU A 43 2.77 -17.06 -3.92
CA LEU A 43 4.14 -17.20 -4.40
C LEU A 43 4.79 -18.51 -3.92
N PHE A 44 4.57 -18.88 -2.66
CA PHE A 44 5.05 -20.16 -2.13
C PHE A 44 4.55 -21.35 -2.95
N ASN A 45 3.26 -21.36 -3.30
CA ASN A 45 2.66 -22.41 -4.14
C ASN A 45 3.24 -22.43 -5.58
N GLN A 46 3.81 -21.32 -6.04
CA GLN A 46 4.49 -21.20 -7.32
C GLN A 46 6.01 -21.52 -7.23
N GLY A 47 6.51 -21.89 -6.04
CA GLY A 47 7.90 -22.24 -5.80
C GLY A 47 8.81 -21.05 -5.44
N ILE A 48 8.24 -19.88 -5.14
CA ILE A 48 9.00 -18.71 -4.68
C ILE A 48 8.93 -18.62 -3.15
N LYS A 49 10.08 -18.75 -2.50
CA LYS A 49 10.16 -18.66 -1.04
C LYS A 49 10.38 -17.22 -0.59
N VAL A 50 9.42 -16.68 0.18
CA VAL A 50 9.51 -15.38 0.84
C VAL A 50 9.80 -15.59 2.32
N ASN A 51 10.81 -14.89 2.85
CA ASN A 51 11.23 -14.97 4.26
C ASN A 51 11.95 -13.67 4.68
N SER A 52 12.34 -13.59 5.96
CA SER A 52 13.02 -12.41 6.52
C SER A 52 14.39 -12.09 5.92
N ASN A 53 14.99 -13.01 5.15
CA ASN A 53 16.26 -12.74 4.47
C ASN A 53 16.07 -12.00 3.14
N ASN A 54 14.87 -12.10 2.52
CA ASN A 54 14.60 -11.51 1.22
C ASN A 54 13.42 -10.52 1.20
N LEU A 55 12.65 -10.38 2.29
CA LEU A 55 11.62 -9.37 2.44
C LEU A 55 11.79 -8.61 3.76
N MET A 56 11.75 -7.29 3.69
CA MET A 56 11.70 -6.38 4.83
C MET A 56 10.54 -5.40 4.64
N ILE A 57 9.87 -5.05 5.73
CA ILE A 57 8.73 -4.12 5.73
C ILE A 57 9.04 -3.02 6.74
N ALA A 58 8.81 -1.77 6.36
CA ALA A 58 9.00 -0.65 7.26
C ALA A 58 8.14 -0.79 8.52
N GLU A 59 8.77 -0.78 9.70
CA GLU A 59 8.07 -0.88 10.99
C GLU A 59 7.01 0.21 11.19
N ASN A 60 7.23 1.38 10.60
CA ASN A 60 6.33 2.53 10.67
C ASN A 60 5.32 2.62 9.51
N ILE A 61 5.17 1.57 8.70
CA ILE A 61 4.17 1.51 7.64
C ILE A 61 2.75 1.53 8.21
N CYS A 62 1.86 2.29 7.58
CA CYS A 62 0.45 2.33 7.97
C CYS A 62 -0.31 1.14 7.39
N LEU A 63 -1.14 0.50 8.22
CA LEU A 63 -1.92 -0.66 7.83
C LEU A 63 -3.30 -0.28 7.28
N ILE A 64 -3.71 -0.98 6.23
CA ILE A 64 -5.08 -0.98 5.74
C ILE A 64 -5.86 -2.00 6.56
N LEU A 65 -6.95 -1.56 7.17
CA LEU A 65 -7.80 -2.38 8.01
C LEU A 65 -9.13 -2.68 7.32
N PRO A 66 -9.89 -3.69 7.75
CA PRO A 66 -11.25 -3.94 7.27
C PRO A 66 -12.14 -2.69 7.31
N LEU A 67 -11.99 -1.86 8.34
CA LEU A 67 -12.61 -0.55 8.48
C LEU A 67 -12.42 0.34 7.25
N HIS A 68 -11.19 0.44 6.74
CA HIS A 68 -10.87 1.29 5.61
C HIS A 68 -11.57 0.82 4.32
N LYS A 69 -11.71 -0.50 4.13
CA LYS A 69 -12.44 -1.07 2.98
C LYS A 69 -13.92 -0.71 3.02
N ILE A 70 -14.53 -0.78 4.21
CA ILE A 70 -15.92 -0.38 4.44
C ILE A 70 -16.10 1.13 4.17
N ILE A 71 -15.18 1.97 4.66
CA ILE A 71 -15.24 3.42 4.44
C ILE A 71 -15.06 3.76 2.95
N ASP A 72 -14.18 3.06 2.24
CA ASP A 72 -13.97 3.26 0.80
C ASP A 72 -15.27 2.96 0.02
N GLU A 73 -15.96 1.86 0.37
CA GLU A 73 -17.25 1.52 -0.20
C GLU A 73 -18.33 2.58 0.12
N ILE A 74 -18.41 3.03 1.38
CA ILE A 74 -19.33 4.09 1.82
C ILE A 74 -19.06 5.39 1.05
N ASN A 75 -17.79 5.75 0.85
CA ASN A 75 -17.43 6.96 0.12
C ASN A 75 -17.89 6.91 -1.33
N GLU A 76 -17.75 5.78 -2.00
CA GLU A 76 -18.25 5.62 -3.38
C GLU A 76 -19.78 5.71 -3.43
N ILE A 77 -20.49 5.07 -2.49
CA ILE A 77 -21.96 5.16 -2.41
C ILE A 77 -22.41 6.62 -2.18
N ALA A 78 -21.76 7.34 -1.27
CA ALA A 78 -22.10 8.71 -0.93
C ALA A 78 -21.89 9.71 -2.09
N ARG A 79 -21.04 9.37 -3.06
CA ARG A 79 -20.78 10.21 -4.26
C ARG A 79 -21.90 10.09 -5.32
N GLY A 80 -22.73 9.08 -5.26
CA GLY A 80 -23.83 8.90 -6.21
C GLY A 80 -23.34 8.82 -7.66
N SER A 81 -23.66 9.83 -8.47
CA SER A 81 -23.24 9.91 -9.88
C SER A 81 -21.78 10.35 -10.08
N GLU A 82 -21.13 10.89 -9.05
CA GLU A 82 -19.76 11.40 -9.10
C GLU A 82 -18.73 10.38 -8.60
N ILE A 83 -18.97 9.10 -8.85
CA ILE A 83 -18.07 8.02 -8.45
C ILE A 83 -16.67 8.20 -9.06
N ILE A 84 -15.65 7.95 -8.26
CA ILE A 84 -14.26 7.91 -8.76
C ILE A 84 -13.95 6.56 -9.40
N GLY A 85 -14.67 5.53 -9.03
CA GLY A 85 -14.42 4.15 -9.47
C GLY A 85 -13.21 3.56 -8.75
N THR A 86 -13.18 3.70 -7.42
CA THR A 86 -12.11 3.15 -6.59
C THR A 86 -12.11 1.62 -6.64
N THR A 87 -10.96 1.03 -6.31
CA THR A 87 -10.83 -0.43 -6.23
C THR A 87 -11.46 -1.03 -4.97
N LYS A 88 -12.02 -0.19 -4.09
CA LYS A 88 -12.61 -0.56 -2.78
C LYS A 88 -11.66 -1.33 -1.87
N LYS A 89 -10.36 -1.09 -2.03
CA LYS A 89 -9.30 -1.72 -1.23
C LYS A 89 -8.96 -0.94 0.04
N GLY A 90 -9.62 0.18 0.31
CA GLY A 90 -9.40 1.02 1.49
C GLY A 90 -8.14 1.88 1.42
N ILE A 91 -7.54 2.06 0.24
CA ILE A 91 -6.31 2.83 0.04
C ILE A 91 -6.50 4.29 0.46
N GLY A 92 -7.53 4.96 -0.09
CA GLY A 92 -7.83 6.36 0.22
C GLY A 92 -8.06 6.61 1.71
N PRO A 93 -9.01 5.90 2.35
CA PRO A 93 -9.25 6.04 3.78
C PRO A 93 -8.02 5.76 4.66
N ALA A 94 -7.16 4.80 4.29
CA ALA A 94 -5.93 4.54 5.03
C ALA A 94 -4.92 5.69 4.93
N TYR A 95 -4.78 6.34 3.76
CA TYR A 95 -3.98 7.56 3.62
C TYR A 95 -4.58 8.74 4.36
N GLU A 96 -5.91 8.91 4.35
CA GLU A 96 -6.62 9.93 5.12
C GLU A 96 -6.30 9.78 6.62
N ASP A 97 -6.35 8.57 7.15
CA ASP A 97 -6.02 8.30 8.54
C ASP A 97 -4.52 8.45 8.83
N LYS A 98 -3.65 8.13 7.86
CA LYS A 98 -2.21 8.39 7.98
C LYS A 98 -1.92 9.87 8.18
N VAL A 99 -2.46 10.74 7.32
CA VAL A 99 -2.27 12.19 7.40
C VAL A 99 -3.01 12.76 8.62
N GLY A 100 -4.19 12.20 8.95
CA GLY A 100 -4.95 12.51 10.16
C GLY A 100 -4.31 12.01 11.46
N ARG A 101 -3.18 11.31 11.41
CA ARG A 101 -2.42 10.80 12.55
C ARG A 101 -3.20 9.81 13.42
N ARG A 102 -4.12 9.05 12.81
CA ARG A 102 -4.98 8.04 13.45
C ARG A 102 -4.60 6.61 13.07
N SER A 103 -3.78 6.43 12.04
CA SER A 103 -3.43 5.10 11.53
C SER A 103 -2.84 4.18 12.60
N ILE A 104 -3.13 2.90 12.46
CA ILE A 104 -2.39 1.82 13.09
C ILE A 104 -1.20 1.48 12.19
N ARG A 105 0.00 1.42 12.78
CA ARG A 105 1.25 1.07 12.11
C ARG A 105 1.68 -0.35 12.47
N LEU A 106 2.55 -0.93 11.69
CA LEU A 106 3.05 -2.29 11.96
C LEU A 106 3.69 -2.39 13.36
N CYS A 107 4.52 -1.44 13.76
CA CYS A 107 5.13 -1.40 15.10
C CYS A 107 4.13 -1.26 16.26
N ASP A 108 2.94 -0.73 16.01
CA ASP A 108 1.92 -0.60 17.05
C ASP A 108 1.33 -1.95 17.49
N LEU A 109 1.52 -3.01 16.69
CA LEU A 109 1.00 -4.35 16.97
C LEU A 109 1.77 -5.08 18.09
N GLU A 110 2.90 -4.54 18.53
CA GLU A 110 3.74 -5.12 19.57
C GLU A 110 3.25 -4.83 21.00
N ASP A 111 2.55 -3.70 21.21
CA ASP A 111 1.98 -3.32 22.51
C ASP A 111 0.46 -3.43 22.50
N ASP A 112 -0.06 -4.42 23.19
CA ASP A 112 -1.49 -4.73 23.22
C ASP A 112 -2.34 -3.60 23.81
N ASN A 113 -1.87 -2.91 24.85
CA ASN A 113 -2.62 -1.83 25.48
C ASN A 113 -2.68 -0.61 24.57
N PHE A 114 -1.56 -0.29 23.95
CA PHE A 114 -1.47 0.81 22.99
C PHE A 114 -2.31 0.51 21.74
N LEU A 115 -2.25 -0.70 21.21
CA LEU A 115 -3.04 -1.15 20.06
C LEU A 115 -4.55 -1.04 20.35
N ARG A 116 -5.03 -1.55 21.50
CA ARG A 116 -6.46 -1.44 21.91
C ARG A 116 -6.93 0.02 21.94
N LYS A 117 -6.12 0.91 22.52
CA LYS A 117 -6.43 2.33 22.57
C LYS A 117 -6.53 2.95 21.18
N LYS A 118 -5.60 2.60 20.27
CA LYS A 118 -5.62 3.08 18.89
C LYS A 118 -6.84 2.57 18.11
N ILE A 119 -7.21 1.30 18.28
CA ILE A 119 -8.40 0.71 17.66
C ILE A 119 -9.65 1.47 18.11
N SER A 120 -9.83 1.64 19.43
CA SER A 120 -10.98 2.33 19.99
C SER A 120 -11.09 3.78 19.47
N ASN A 121 -9.99 4.53 19.48
CA ASN A 121 -9.95 5.90 18.95
C ASN A 121 -10.30 5.96 17.45
N LEU A 122 -9.79 5.03 16.66
CA LEU A 122 -10.02 4.97 15.22
C LEU A 122 -11.49 4.65 14.91
N ILE A 123 -12.07 3.65 15.57
CA ILE A 123 -13.48 3.28 15.40
C ILE A 123 -14.39 4.41 15.88
N SER A 124 -14.08 5.04 17.01
CA SER A 124 -14.84 6.18 17.56
C SER A 124 -14.85 7.34 16.56
N PHE A 125 -13.70 7.66 15.94
CA PHE A 125 -13.61 8.73 14.94
C PHE A 125 -14.53 8.49 13.74
N HIS A 126 -14.60 7.26 13.25
CA HIS A 126 -15.42 6.90 12.10
C HIS A 126 -16.87 6.49 12.47
N SER A 127 -17.23 6.48 13.76
CA SER A 127 -18.50 5.95 14.26
C SER A 127 -19.73 6.60 13.63
N LEU A 128 -19.76 7.91 13.50
CA LEU A 128 -20.89 8.64 12.89
C LEU A 128 -21.14 8.18 11.46
N ARG A 129 -20.08 8.08 10.64
CA ARG A 129 -20.18 7.63 9.26
C ARG A 129 -20.61 6.18 9.17
N LEU A 130 -20.01 5.29 9.96
CA LEU A 130 -20.37 3.87 10.00
C LEU A 130 -21.83 3.67 10.40
N ASN A 131 -22.29 4.32 11.47
CA ASN A 131 -23.65 4.21 11.96
C ASN A 131 -24.68 4.73 10.94
N HIS A 132 -24.38 5.83 10.25
CA HIS A 132 -25.26 6.37 9.21
C HIS A 132 -25.53 5.35 8.09
N PHE A 133 -24.54 4.52 7.75
CA PHE A 133 -24.67 3.46 6.74
C PHE A 133 -24.98 2.07 7.34
N GLY A 134 -25.38 2.01 8.61
CA GLY A 134 -25.74 0.74 9.27
C GLY A 134 -24.60 -0.26 9.42
N LYS A 135 -23.33 0.21 9.36
CA LYS A 135 -22.14 -0.62 9.51
C LYS A 135 -21.65 -0.57 10.96
N LYS A 136 -21.17 -1.71 11.44
CA LYS A 136 -20.54 -1.82 12.77
C LYS A 136 -19.24 -2.60 12.65
N ILE A 137 -18.28 -2.23 13.49
CA ILE A 137 -16.98 -2.90 13.60
C ILE A 137 -16.76 -3.21 15.07
N SER A 138 -16.45 -4.44 15.36
CA SER A 138 -16.12 -4.90 16.70
C SER A 138 -14.66 -4.59 17.01
N GLU A 139 -14.40 -3.82 18.07
CA GLU A 139 -13.05 -3.56 18.56
C GLU A 139 -12.31 -4.85 18.93
N LEU A 140 -13.02 -5.78 19.57
CA LEU A 140 -12.44 -7.06 19.99
C LEU A 140 -12.03 -7.92 18.79
N GLU A 141 -12.92 -8.06 17.80
CA GLU A 141 -12.63 -8.84 16.60
C GLU A 141 -11.47 -8.23 15.79
N LEU A 142 -11.45 -6.91 15.62
CA LEU A 142 -10.36 -6.24 14.93
C LEU A 142 -9.02 -6.42 15.66
N PHE A 143 -9.04 -6.34 16.99
CA PHE A 143 -7.85 -6.60 17.79
C PHE A 143 -7.34 -8.03 17.60
N GLN A 144 -8.22 -9.03 17.66
CA GLN A 144 -7.85 -10.43 17.47
C GLN A 144 -7.29 -10.68 16.09
N GLN A 145 -7.95 -10.19 15.04
CA GLN A 145 -7.46 -10.27 13.66
C GLN A 145 -6.07 -9.65 13.48
N LEU A 146 -5.83 -8.51 14.12
CA LEU A 146 -4.53 -7.85 14.06
C LEU A 146 -3.44 -8.64 14.79
N LYS A 147 -3.76 -9.29 15.90
CA LYS A 147 -2.80 -10.17 16.59
C LYS A 147 -2.46 -11.41 15.77
N GLU A 148 -3.46 -12.06 15.20
CA GLU A 148 -3.27 -13.23 14.34
C GLU A 148 -2.41 -12.92 13.12
N ILE A 149 -2.67 -11.79 12.44
CA ILE A 149 -1.88 -11.42 11.27
C ILE A 149 -0.48 -10.95 11.67
N ASN A 150 -0.31 -10.31 12.84
CA ASN A 150 1.00 -9.90 13.33
C ASN A 150 1.93 -11.09 13.49
N ASP A 151 1.47 -12.22 14.00
CA ASP A 151 2.30 -13.42 14.16
C ASP A 151 2.89 -13.93 12.85
N LYS A 152 2.25 -13.64 11.72
CA LYS A 152 2.73 -13.99 10.38
C LYS A 152 3.69 -12.98 9.78
N ILE A 153 3.47 -11.68 10.04
CA ILE A 153 4.20 -10.60 9.34
C ILE A 153 5.27 -9.91 10.18
N LYS A 154 5.25 -10.03 11.51
CA LYS A 154 6.22 -9.37 12.42
C LYS A 154 7.68 -9.69 12.09
N LEU A 155 7.94 -10.89 11.56
CA LEU A 155 9.30 -11.30 11.17
C LEU A 155 9.89 -10.47 10.02
N TYR A 156 9.07 -9.73 9.29
CA TYR A 156 9.49 -8.83 8.21
C TYR A 156 9.67 -7.39 8.68
N SER A 157 9.21 -7.03 9.89
CA SER A 157 9.27 -5.67 10.43
C SER A 157 10.72 -5.23 10.67
N ASN A 158 11.10 -4.08 10.09
CA ASN A 158 12.46 -3.57 10.15
C ASN A 158 12.51 -2.04 10.09
N PRO A 159 13.53 -1.38 10.65
CA PRO A 159 13.81 0.04 10.44
C PRO A 159 14.40 0.27 9.04
N THR A 160 13.57 0.12 8.02
CA THR A 160 14.00 0.06 6.61
C THR A 160 14.71 1.32 6.13
N TRP A 161 14.36 2.50 6.66
CA TRP A 161 15.05 3.75 6.37
C TRP A 161 16.54 3.70 6.74
N LYS A 162 16.87 3.08 7.87
CA LYS A 162 18.24 2.91 8.33
C LYS A 162 18.98 1.94 7.41
N ILE A 163 18.38 0.78 7.14
CA ILE A 163 18.96 -0.25 6.28
C ILE A 163 19.23 0.29 4.87
N LEU A 164 18.28 1.04 4.28
CA LEU A 164 18.47 1.65 2.97
C LEU A 164 19.64 2.64 2.94
N ASN A 165 19.79 3.48 3.96
CA ASN A 165 20.91 4.41 4.04
C ASN A 165 22.26 3.70 4.22
N GLU A 166 22.31 2.60 5.01
CA GLU A 166 23.51 1.75 5.14
C GLU A 166 23.89 1.10 3.79
N ILE A 167 22.91 0.59 3.03
CA ILE A 167 23.13 0.05 1.69
C ILE A 167 23.66 1.13 0.75
N GLY A 168 23.08 2.33 0.79
CA GLY A 168 23.53 3.47 -0.01
C GLY A 168 24.96 3.89 0.28
N GLN A 169 25.39 3.82 1.54
CA GLN A 169 26.81 4.10 1.93
C GLN A 169 27.80 3.08 1.36
N LYS A 170 27.36 1.86 1.10
CA LYS A 170 28.18 0.80 0.49
C LYS A 170 28.24 0.86 -1.03
N ASN A 171 27.65 1.88 -1.66
CA ASN A 171 27.52 2.03 -3.11
C ASN A 171 26.81 0.82 -3.80
N GLU A 172 25.97 0.12 -3.08
CA GLU A 172 25.12 -0.92 -3.67
C GLU A 172 23.98 -0.29 -4.49
N THR A 173 23.59 -0.96 -5.58
CA THR A 173 22.49 -0.49 -6.41
C THR A 173 21.16 -0.79 -5.79
N ILE A 174 20.30 0.23 -5.63
CA ILE A 174 18.93 0.11 -5.17
C ILE A 174 18.00 0.49 -6.31
N LEU A 175 17.04 -0.39 -6.63
CA LEU A 175 15.96 -0.10 -7.56
C LEU A 175 14.71 0.25 -6.77
N PHE A 176 14.22 1.48 -6.94
CA PHE A 176 12.94 1.92 -6.39
C PHE A 176 11.85 1.70 -7.43
N GLU A 177 10.83 0.97 -7.05
CA GLU A 177 9.66 0.66 -7.87
C GLU A 177 8.47 1.48 -7.37
N GLY A 178 7.97 2.39 -8.21
CA GLY A 178 6.75 3.14 -7.94
C GLY A 178 5.51 2.33 -8.28
N ALA A 179 4.35 2.86 -7.92
CA ALA A 179 3.05 2.31 -8.25
C ALA A 179 2.23 3.32 -9.05
N GLN A 180 1.19 2.84 -9.74
CA GLN A 180 0.30 3.62 -10.60
C GLN A 180 1.04 4.32 -11.75
N GLY A 181 0.69 5.58 -12.03
CA GLY A 181 1.28 6.37 -13.11
C GLY A 181 1.05 7.86 -12.94
N ALA A 182 1.75 8.68 -13.72
CA ALA A 182 1.78 10.13 -13.57
C ALA A 182 0.39 10.79 -13.60
N LEU A 183 -0.53 10.31 -14.44
CA LEU A 183 -1.90 10.86 -14.52
C LEU A 183 -2.77 10.49 -13.30
N LEU A 184 -2.31 9.59 -12.44
CA LEU A 184 -2.97 9.21 -11.19
C LEU A 184 -2.33 9.84 -9.95
N ASP A 185 -1.31 10.70 -10.12
CA ASP A 185 -0.69 11.42 -9.01
C ASP A 185 -1.71 12.37 -8.35
N ILE A 186 -1.71 12.42 -7.01
CA ILE A 186 -2.69 13.21 -6.26
C ILE A 186 -2.59 14.70 -6.53
N ASP A 187 -1.39 15.20 -6.81
CA ASP A 187 -1.13 16.64 -7.03
C ASP A 187 -1.10 17.00 -8.52
N PHE A 188 -0.48 16.14 -9.34
CA PHE A 188 -0.20 16.43 -10.75
C PHE A 188 -1.05 15.63 -11.72
N GLY A 189 -1.90 14.74 -11.24
CA GLY A 189 -2.77 13.89 -12.05
C GLY A 189 -4.11 14.56 -12.41
N THR A 190 -5.03 13.75 -12.94
CA THR A 190 -6.37 14.17 -13.35
C THR A 190 -7.34 14.22 -12.16
N TYR A 191 -7.07 15.07 -11.19
CA TYR A 191 -7.91 15.24 -10.00
C TYR A 191 -9.38 15.54 -10.36
N PRO A 192 -10.38 14.93 -9.68
CA PRO A 192 -10.31 14.04 -8.53
C PRO A 192 -10.09 12.55 -8.87
N TYR A 193 -9.93 12.20 -10.13
CA TYR A 193 -9.77 10.83 -10.62
C TYR A 193 -8.30 10.37 -10.52
N VAL A 194 -7.79 10.33 -9.30
CA VAL A 194 -6.38 10.05 -8.95
C VAL A 194 -6.28 9.03 -7.82
N THR A 195 -5.08 8.51 -7.55
CA THR A 195 -4.81 7.77 -6.32
C THR A 195 -4.59 8.74 -5.16
N SER A 196 -4.57 8.23 -3.92
CA SER A 196 -4.40 9.05 -2.71
C SER A 196 -2.93 9.27 -2.33
N SER A 197 -2.02 9.10 -3.26
CA SER A 197 -0.58 9.26 -3.04
C SER A 197 0.11 9.91 -4.23
N ASN A 198 1.31 10.45 -3.98
CA ASN A 198 2.18 10.87 -5.07
C ASN A 198 2.77 9.65 -5.78
N THR A 199 2.77 9.69 -7.11
CA THR A 199 3.30 8.63 -7.97
C THR A 199 4.60 9.03 -8.64
N SER A 200 5.02 10.29 -8.47
CA SER A 200 6.27 10.84 -9.01
C SER A 200 7.50 10.29 -8.28
N SER A 201 8.66 10.34 -8.95
CA SER A 201 9.93 9.87 -8.37
C SER A 201 10.37 10.61 -7.11
N GLY A 202 9.91 11.85 -6.90
CA GLY A 202 10.18 12.62 -5.68
C GLY A 202 9.65 11.96 -4.41
N GLN A 203 8.57 11.18 -4.51
CA GLN A 203 7.99 10.47 -3.38
C GLN A 203 8.90 9.36 -2.81
N ILE A 204 9.87 8.88 -3.58
CA ILE A 204 10.79 7.82 -3.16
C ILE A 204 11.52 8.20 -1.87
N PHE A 205 12.05 9.40 -1.79
CA PHE A 205 12.84 9.85 -0.65
C PHE A 205 11.99 9.96 0.63
N ALA A 206 10.81 10.58 0.54
CA ALA A 206 9.88 10.67 1.66
C ALA A 206 9.28 9.30 2.02
N GLY A 207 8.95 8.49 1.00
CA GLY A 207 8.28 7.21 1.17
C GLY A 207 9.17 6.06 1.63
N SER A 208 10.50 6.21 1.55
CA SER A 208 11.47 5.20 1.99
C SER A 208 12.37 5.66 3.13
N GLY A 209 12.47 6.97 3.36
CA GLY A 209 13.44 7.57 4.27
C GLY A 209 14.87 7.49 3.76
N PHE A 210 15.07 7.20 2.46
CA PHE A 210 16.39 7.19 1.83
C PHE A 210 16.84 8.63 1.57
N GLY A 211 18.10 8.93 1.89
CA GLY A 211 18.65 10.27 1.65
C GLY A 211 18.77 10.60 0.17
N ILE A 212 18.54 11.86 -0.18
CA ILE A 212 18.69 12.36 -1.56
C ILE A 212 20.14 12.19 -2.01
N ARG A 213 20.35 11.60 -3.19
CA ARG A 213 21.65 11.42 -3.83
C ARG A 213 21.63 12.05 -5.21
N THR A 214 22.80 12.52 -5.64
CA THR A 214 22.97 13.17 -6.96
C THR A 214 23.19 12.17 -8.09
N ASP A 215 23.51 10.93 -7.77
CA ASP A 215 23.88 9.85 -8.70
C ASP A 215 22.71 8.91 -9.07
N HIS A 216 21.47 9.31 -8.80
CA HIS A 216 20.30 8.51 -9.16
C HIS A 216 19.89 8.70 -10.63
N LYS A 217 19.31 7.65 -11.20
CA LYS A 217 18.70 7.65 -12.54
C LYS A 217 17.21 7.40 -12.43
N ILE A 218 16.42 8.11 -13.23
CA ILE A 218 14.96 7.96 -13.28
C ILE A 218 14.60 7.31 -14.59
N PHE A 219 13.87 6.19 -14.53
CA PHE A 219 13.35 5.48 -15.68
C PHE A 219 11.84 5.69 -15.76
N GLY A 220 11.38 6.29 -16.85
CA GLY A 220 9.96 6.40 -17.17
C GLY A 220 9.49 5.17 -17.93
N ILE A 221 8.45 4.49 -17.43
CA ILE A 221 7.81 3.37 -18.13
C ILE A 221 6.55 3.87 -18.81
N THR A 222 6.47 3.67 -20.12
CA THR A 222 5.27 3.97 -20.90
C THR A 222 4.76 2.72 -21.62
N LYS A 223 3.45 2.60 -21.73
CA LYS A 223 2.82 1.53 -22.52
C LYS A 223 2.79 1.90 -24.00
N ALA A 224 2.77 0.92 -24.88
CA ALA A 224 2.56 1.13 -26.32
C ALA A 224 1.18 1.74 -26.64
N TYR A 225 0.22 1.56 -25.74
CA TYR A 225 -1.13 2.16 -25.78
C TYR A 225 -1.58 2.55 -24.38
N THR A 226 -2.36 3.61 -24.27
CA THR A 226 -2.87 4.09 -22.98
C THR A 226 -3.97 3.18 -22.45
N THR A 227 -3.97 2.93 -21.15
CA THR A 227 -5.05 2.25 -20.45
C THR A 227 -5.43 3.03 -19.21
N ARG A 228 -6.71 3.00 -18.84
CA ARG A 228 -7.22 3.60 -17.61
C ARG A 228 -8.12 2.61 -16.88
N VAL A 229 -8.02 2.60 -15.55
CA VAL A 229 -8.95 1.92 -14.64
C VAL A 229 -9.63 2.99 -13.79
N GLY A 230 -10.94 2.85 -13.54
CA GLY A 230 -11.76 3.86 -12.87
C GLY A 230 -12.29 4.94 -13.83
N SER A 231 -13.04 5.86 -13.27
CA SER A 231 -13.63 6.99 -13.99
C SER A 231 -12.59 8.08 -14.31
N GLY A 232 -13.02 9.10 -15.07
CA GLY A 232 -12.20 10.26 -15.38
C GLY A 232 -11.87 10.41 -16.85
N PRO A 233 -11.17 11.48 -17.24
CA PRO A 233 -10.91 11.80 -18.64
C PRO A 233 -10.04 10.76 -19.32
N PHE A 234 -10.47 10.29 -20.48
CA PHE A 234 -9.73 9.40 -21.36
C PHE A 234 -9.98 9.80 -22.83
N PRO A 235 -9.38 10.92 -23.29
CA PRO A 235 -9.66 11.51 -24.61
C PRO A 235 -9.35 10.57 -25.80
N THR A 236 -8.44 9.62 -25.60
CA THR A 236 -8.02 8.66 -26.64
C THR A 236 -8.68 7.30 -26.52
N GLU A 237 -9.78 7.20 -25.75
CA GLU A 237 -10.54 5.97 -25.61
C GLU A 237 -11.09 5.52 -26.98
N LEU A 238 -10.80 4.27 -27.33
CA LEU A 238 -11.36 3.66 -28.54
C LEU A 238 -12.83 3.34 -28.28
N LYS A 239 -13.71 4.01 -28.98
CA LYS A 239 -15.14 3.69 -29.00
C LYS A 239 -15.34 2.62 -30.07
N ASN A 240 -15.86 1.48 -29.68
CA ASN A 240 -16.32 0.50 -30.66
C ASN A 240 -17.45 1.14 -31.47
N TYR A 241 -17.23 1.35 -32.75
CA TYR A 241 -18.24 1.69 -33.70
C TYR A 241 -18.91 0.42 -34.23
#